data_8bb5691bbfa86b4df9561e8569e07861
#
_entry.id   8bb5691bbfa86b4df9561e8569e07861
#
_cell.length_a   1.000
_cell.length_b   1.000
_cell.length_c   1.000
_cell.angle_alpha   90.00
_cell.angle_beta   90.00
_cell.angle_gamma   90.00
#
_symmetry.space_group_name_H-M   'P 1'
#
loop_
_entity.id
_entity.type
_entity.pdbx_description
1 polymer ?
#
loop_
_entity_poly.entity_id
_entity_poly.type
_entity_poly.pdbx_seq_one_letter_code
_entity_poly.pdbx_strand_id
1 'polypeptide(L)'
;MEKLGCMKRIDDLRSIWPHEEQDFSKWLAQKENLEQLSDAIEIDLELEETESPVGSFSVDIYARESGSSRGIIIENQLEDTDHDHLGKIIMYAAGKDAEIIVWIVKRARDEHEQAIGWLNQHTDENIGFFLIEIELWRIGDSLPAPRFNVVERPNEWAKTVKAAETLTPLRKFQLNFWQQFCDYAFDKDSKFSKSFSCRKAFATNWYNLSTGVSSVVVEFTINTSRHRATAGLYVAKGKDWYRQLKDNQDTIEKELGASIEWSEGEKDGRMLLTKELGC
;
A
#
# COMPACT_ATOMS: atom_id res chain seq x y z
N MET A 1 -38.00 22.25 1.18
CA MET A 1 -37.19 21.10 0.67
C MET A 1 -35.93 21.70 0.04
N GLU A 2 -34.76 21.32 0.51
CA GLU A 2 -33.47 21.81 0.00
C GLU A 2 -33.31 21.37 -1.45
N LYS A 3 -32.83 22.26 -2.34
CA LYS A 3 -32.64 21.95 -3.76
C LYS A 3 -31.32 21.23 -3.95
N LEU A 4 -31.36 19.99 -4.36
CA LEU A 4 -30.15 19.20 -4.62
C LEU A 4 -29.51 19.56 -5.97
N GLY A 5 -28.19 19.57 -6.04
CA GLY A 5 -27.43 19.71 -7.27
C GLY A 5 -27.43 18.41 -8.10
N CYS A 6 -27.19 18.55 -9.40
CA CYS A 6 -27.02 17.42 -10.31
C CYS A 6 -25.56 17.33 -10.74
N MET A 7 -24.96 16.15 -10.58
CA MET A 7 -23.60 15.86 -11.06
C MET A 7 -23.61 15.76 -12.59
N LYS A 8 -22.63 16.41 -13.23
CA LYS A 8 -22.36 16.28 -14.66
C LYS A 8 -20.93 15.77 -14.86
N ARG A 9 -20.79 14.72 -15.66
CA ARG A 9 -19.49 14.19 -16.04
C ARG A 9 -18.83 15.11 -17.07
N ILE A 10 -17.52 15.29 -16.94
CA ILE A 10 -16.66 15.97 -17.92
C ILE A 10 -15.93 14.87 -18.68
N ASP A 11 -16.33 14.65 -19.93
CA ASP A 11 -15.77 13.53 -20.74
C ASP A 11 -14.41 13.87 -21.36
N ASP A 12 -14.11 15.15 -21.53
CA ASP A 12 -12.81 15.61 -22.04
C ASP A 12 -11.85 15.86 -20.88
N LEU A 13 -11.11 14.82 -20.50
CA LEU A 13 -10.08 14.89 -19.47
C LEU A 13 -8.95 15.84 -19.85
N ARG A 14 -8.64 15.94 -21.16
CA ARG A 14 -7.55 16.79 -21.65
C ARG A 14 -7.87 18.28 -21.56
N SER A 15 -9.11 18.64 -21.33
CA SER A 15 -9.48 20.03 -21.00
C SER A 15 -8.94 20.47 -19.62
N ILE A 16 -8.59 19.53 -18.75
CA ILE A 16 -8.02 19.78 -17.42
C ILE A 16 -6.55 19.35 -17.37
N TRP A 17 -6.22 18.20 -17.95
CA TRP A 17 -4.88 17.66 -18.05
C TRP A 17 -4.50 17.48 -19.54
N PRO A 18 -3.97 18.51 -20.20
CA PRO A 18 -3.59 18.43 -21.63
C PRO A 18 -2.58 17.31 -21.92
N HIS A 19 -1.62 17.08 -21.00
CA HIS A 19 -0.57 16.08 -21.12
C HIS A 19 -0.60 15.09 -19.96
N GLU A 20 -0.40 13.81 -20.25
CA GLU A 20 -0.38 12.74 -19.23
C GLU A 20 0.76 12.92 -18.24
N GLU A 21 2.00 12.92 -18.73
CA GLU A 21 3.22 13.04 -17.93
C GLU A 21 3.33 14.41 -17.21
N GLN A 22 3.13 15.50 -17.96
CA GLN A 22 3.43 16.84 -17.46
C GLN A 22 2.33 17.41 -16.57
N ASP A 23 1.09 16.98 -16.77
CA ASP A 23 -0.07 17.51 -16.05
C ASP A 23 -0.68 16.47 -15.13
N PHE A 24 -1.14 15.32 -15.66
CA PHE A 24 -1.86 14.32 -14.86
C PHE A 24 -0.95 13.58 -13.88
N SER A 25 0.20 13.05 -14.33
CA SER A 25 1.12 12.31 -13.46
C SER A 25 1.68 13.21 -12.35
N LYS A 26 1.98 14.48 -12.65
CA LYS A 26 2.40 15.46 -11.63
C LYS A 26 1.29 15.85 -10.66
N TRP A 27 0.06 15.96 -11.15
CA TRP A 27 -1.10 16.21 -10.29
C TRP A 27 -1.33 15.01 -9.36
N LEU A 28 -1.29 13.78 -9.89
CA LEU A 28 -1.49 12.56 -9.12
C LEU A 28 -0.39 12.34 -8.07
N ALA A 29 0.85 12.71 -8.38
CA ALA A 29 1.98 12.60 -7.47
C ALA A 29 1.93 13.57 -6.27
N GLN A 30 1.02 14.55 -6.27
CA GLN A 30 0.80 15.40 -5.10
C GLN A 30 0.14 14.59 -3.99
N LYS A 31 0.54 14.84 -2.75
CA LYS A 31 0.15 14.05 -1.59
C LYS A 31 -1.37 13.90 -1.47
N GLU A 32 -2.10 15.00 -1.56
CA GLU A 32 -3.57 15.03 -1.42
C GLU A 32 -4.30 14.25 -2.53
N ASN A 33 -3.71 14.13 -3.71
CA ASN A 33 -4.30 13.40 -4.83
C ASN A 33 -3.91 11.91 -4.77
N LEU A 34 -2.68 11.61 -4.36
CA LEU A 34 -2.23 10.25 -4.11
C LEU A 34 -3.01 9.60 -2.94
N GLU A 35 -3.36 10.38 -1.91
CA GLU A 35 -4.24 9.95 -0.82
C GLU A 35 -5.64 9.58 -1.32
N GLN A 36 -6.22 10.31 -2.30
CA GLN A 36 -7.49 9.95 -2.89
C GLN A 36 -7.41 8.62 -3.67
N LEU A 37 -6.29 8.35 -4.35
CA LEU A 37 -6.06 7.06 -4.98
C LEU A 37 -5.88 5.95 -3.93
N SER A 38 -5.14 6.23 -2.86
CA SER A 38 -4.96 5.31 -1.72
C SER A 38 -6.31 4.88 -1.14
N ASP A 39 -7.20 5.84 -0.90
CA ASP A 39 -8.57 5.58 -0.40
C ASP A 39 -9.36 4.69 -1.37
N ALA A 40 -9.23 4.93 -2.69
CA ALA A 40 -9.98 4.18 -3.70
C ALA A 40 -9.52 2.71 -3.82
N ILE A 41 -8.22 2.45 -3.67
CA ILE A 41 -7.66 1.09 -3.75
C ILE A 41 -7.49 0.40 -2.38
N GLU A 42 -7.77 1.14 -1.29
CA GLU A 42 -7.62 0.66 0.09
C GLU A 42 -6.18 0.23 0.44
N ILE A 43 -5.18 0.93 -0.14
CA ILE A 43 -3.76 0.72 0.10
C ILE A 43 -3.10 2.07 0.32
N ASP A 44 -2.44 2.27 1.46
CA ASP A 44 -1.73 3.51 1.75
C ASP A 44 -0.48 3.63 0.87
N LEU A 45 -0.44 4.67 0.03
CA LEU A 45 0.63 4.91 -0.93
C LEU A 45 1.63 5.94 -0.41
N GLU A 46 2.91 5.61 -0.49
CA GLU A 46 4.02 6.54 -0.30
C GLU A 46 4.76 6.71 -1.63
N LEU A 47 4.79 7.94 -2.14
CA LEU A 47 5.51 8.27 -3.37
C LEU A 47 7.02 8.04 -3.19
N GLU A 48 7.63 7.27 -4.07
CA GLU A 48 9.08 7.09 -4.13
C GLU A 48 9.70 7.90 -5.28
N GLU A 49 9.17 7.76 -6.49
CA GLU A 49 9.74 8.36 -7.69
C GLU A 49 8.67 8.54 -8.78
N THR A 50 8.76 9.62 -9.54
CA THR A 50 8.04 9.80 -10.80
C THR A 50 8.99 9.53 -11.96
N GLU A 51 8.47 9.08 -13.11
CA GLU A 51 9.27 8.73 -14.29
C GLU A 51 10.40 7.73 -13.94
N SER A 52 10.06 6.70 -13.18
CA SER A 52 11.04 5.76 -12.65
C SER A 52 11.55 4.80 -13.73
N PRO A 53 12.86 4.71 -14.00
CA PRO A 53 13.40 3.98 -15.15
C PRO A 53 13.23 2.46 -15.01
N VAL A 54 12.82 1.81 -16.11
CA VAL A 54 12.78 0.35 -16.28
C VAL A 54 13.36 -0.02 -17.64
N GLY A 55 14.62 -0.40 -17.68
CA GLY A 55 15.33 -0.66 -18.93
C GLY A 55 15.42 0.58 -19.80
N SER A 56 14.79 0.56 -20.99
CA SER A 56 14.69 1.69 -21.92
C SER A 56 13.40 2.50 -21.76
N PHE A 57 12.57 2.18 -20.80
CA PHE A 57 11.29 2.82 -20.53
C PHE A 57 11.24 3.40 -19.11
N SER A 58 10.18 4.13 -18.78
CA SER A 58 9.92 4.62 -17.42
C SER A 58 8.49 4.30 -17.01
N VAL A 59 8.29 4.07 -15.72
CA VAL A 59 6.98 4.00 -15.06
C VAL A 59 6.58 5.40 -14.66
N ASP A 60 5.35 5.82 -14.90
CA ASP A 60 4.89 7.16 -14.56
C ASP A 60 5.08 7.48 -13.08
N ILE A 61 4.65 6.57 -12.19
CA ILE A 61 4.82 6.71 -10.75
C ILE A 61 5.23 5.36 -10.14
N TYR A 62 6.31 5.38 -9.37
CA TYR A 62 6.70 4.30 -8.48
C TYR A 62 6.44 4.70 -7.04
N ALA A 63 5.67 3.89 -6.34
CA ALA A 63 5.29 4.10 -4.94
C ALA A 63 5.59 2.85 -4.11
N ARG A 64 5.46 2.98 -2.80
CA ARG A 64 5.44 1.86 -1.86
C ARG A 64 4.17 1.87 -1.04
N GLU A 65 3.78 0.70 -0.61
CA GLU A 65 2.76 0.61 0.43
C GLU A 65 3.35 1.07 1.76
N SER A 66 2.69 2.03 2.41
CA SER A 66 3.13 2.57 3.69
C SER A 66 3.29 1.47 4.75
N GLY A 67 4.41 1.48 5.46
CA GLY A 67 4.71 0.47 6.46
C GLY A 67 4.97 -0.94 5.92
N SER A 68 5.24 -1.09 4.61
CA SER A 68 5.56 -2.35 3.94
C SER A 68 6.72 -2.15 2.97
N SER A 69 7.32 -3.25 2.51
CA SER A 69 8.32 -3.20 1.43
C SER A 69 7.71 -3.38 0.04
N ARG A 70 6.37 -3.54 -0.06
CA ARG A 70 5.70 -3.82 -1.34
C ARG A 70 5.86 -2.67 -2.31
N GLY A 71 6.43 -2.97 -3.48
CA GLY A 71 6.54 -2.04 -4.58
C GLY A 71 5.23 -1.89 -5.34
N ILE A 72 4.89 -0.67 -5.71
CA ILE A 72 3.67 -0.32 -6.42
C ILE A 72 4.04 0.48 -7.64
N ILE A 73 3.57 0.06 -8.82
CA ILE A 73 3.67 0.84 -10.04
C ILE A 73 2.30 1.40 -10.41
N ILE A 74 2.31 2.64 -10.89
CA ILE A 74 1.11 3.31 -11.39
C ILE A 74 1.42 3.79 -12.79
N GLU A 75 0.64 3.32 -13.76
CA GLU A 75 0.69 3.71 -15.16
C GLU A 75 -0.57 4.49 -15.50
N ASN A 76 -0.41 5.64 -16.14
CA ASN A 76 -1.47 6.58 -16.47
C ASN A 76 -1.72 6.59 -17.96
N GLN A 77 -3.01 6.57 -18.35
CA GLN A 77 -3.44 6.67 -19.74
C GLN A 77 -4.73 7.48 -19.83
N LEU A 78 -4.66 8.73 -20.28
CA LEU A 78 -5.85 9.59 -20.43
C LEU A 78 -6.68 9.24 -21.67
N GLU A 79 -6.60 7.99 -22.12
CA GLU A 79 -7.35 7.42 -23.24
C GLU A 79 -8.00 6.09 -22.80
N ASP A 80 -8.72 5.46 -23.74
CA ASP A 80 -9.25 4.11 -23.53
C ASP A 80 -8.08 3.11 -23.42
N THR A 81 -8.26 2.04 -22.62
CA THR A 81 -7.27 0.96 -22.53
C THR A 81 -6.84 0.42 -23.87
N ASP A 82 -5.56 0.06 -24.03
CA ASP A 82 -4.99 -0.57 -25.20
C ASP A 82 -4.01 -1.71 -24.87
N HIS A 83 -3.62 -2.47 -25.88
CA HIS A 83 -2.73 -3.62 -25.72
C HIS A 83 -1.28 -3.22 -25.40
N ASP A 84 -0.84 -2.05 -25.85
CA ASP A 84 0.52 -1.57 -25.64
C ASP A 84 0.74 -1.26 -24.15
N HIS A 85 -0.22 -0.57 -23.51
CA HIS A 85 -0.16 -0.31 -22.06
C HIS A 85 -0.33 -1.58 -21.23
N LEU A 86 -1.20 -2.52 -21.65
CA LEU A 86 -1.29 -3.81 -20.98
C LEU A 86 0.06 -4.55 -21.00
N GLY A 87 0.77 -4.53 -22.14
CA GLY A 87 2.12 -5.08 -22.25
C GLY A 87 3.14 -4.36 -21.34
N LYS A 88 3.09 -3.02 -21.32
CA LYS A 88 3.96 -2.20 -20.46
C LYS A 88 3.80 -2.52 -18.97
N ILE A 89 2.57 -2.54 -18.44
CA ILE A 89 2.34 -2.76 -17.01
C ILE A 89 2.86 -4.13 -16.55
N ILE A 90 2.76 -5.16 -17.40
CA ILE A 90 3.31 -6.49 -17.11
C ILE A 90 4.85 -6.44 -17.11
N MET A 91 5.46 -5.78 -18.09
CA MET A 91 6.90 -5.63 -18.19
C MET A 91 7.48 -4.82 -17.03
N TYR A 92 6.80 -3.73 -16.64
CA TYR A 92 7.22 -2.88 -15.52
C TYR A 92 7.11 -3.61 -14.18
N ALA A 93 6.03 -4.36 -13.96
CA ALA A 93 5.86 -5.20 -12.79
C ALA A 93 7.06 -6.15 -12.61
N ALA A 94 7.42 -6.86 -13.68
CA ALA A 94 8.57 -7.77 -13.67
C ALA A 94 9.92 -7.03 -13.47
N GLY A 95 10.09 -5.86 -14.11
CA GLY A 95 11.35 -5.09 -14.04
C GLY A 95 11.60 -4.39 -12.70
N LYS A 96 10.55 -4.00 -11.98
CA LYS A 96 10.63 -3.37 -10.65
C LYS A 96 10.41 -4.34 -9.50
N ASP A 97 10.13 -5.61 -9.78
CA ASP A 97 9.69 -6.58 -8.76
C ASP A 97 8.51 -6.04 -7.95
N ALA A 98 7.58 -5.37 -8.66
CA ALA A 98 6.43 -4.74 -8.05
C ALA A 98 5.33 -5.76 -7.78
N GLU A 99 4.71 -5.65 -6.61
CA GLU A 99 3.64 -6.56 -6.19
C GLU A 99 2.25 -5.99 -6.51
N ILE A 100 2.12 -4.67 -6.59
CA ILE A 100 0.86 -3.99 -6.91
C ILE A 100 1.04 -3.19 -8.18
N ILE A 101 0.11 -3.38 -9.09
CA ILE A 101 0.09 -2.72 -10.39
C ILE A 101 -1.22 -1.96 -10.52
N VAL A 102 -1.16 -0.65 -10.72
CA VAL A 102 -2.31 0.23 -10.87
C VAL A 102 -2.29 0.83 -12.27
N TRP A 103 -3.31 0.53 -13.06
CA TRP A 103 -3.50 1.11 -14.38
C TRP A 103 -4.67 2.07 -14.35
N ILE A 104 -4.38 3.37 -14.50
CA ILE A 104 -5.38 4.44 -14.49
C ILE A 104 -5.67 4.86 -15.92
N VAL A 105 -6.94 4.81 -16.31
CA VAL A 105 -7.37 5.05 -17.69
C VAL A 105 -8.57 5.99 -17.75
N LYS A 106 -8.85 6.57 -18.91
CA LYS A 106 -10.09 7.30 -19.18
C LYS A 106 -11.29 6.37 -19.21
N ARG A 107 -11.14 5.23 -19.89
CA ARG A 107 -12.17 4.19 -19.99
C ARG A 107 -11.56 2.81 -20.16
N ALA A 108 -12.02 1.88 -19.35
CA ALA A 108 -11.70 0.47 -19.48
C ALA A 108 -12.56 -0.17 -20.60
N ARG A 109 -11.94 -0.94 -21.47
CA ARG A 109 -12.65 -1.80 -22.43
C ARG A 109 -12.84 -3.17 -21.82
N ASP A 110 -13.95 -3.82 -22.12
CA ASP A 110 -14.34 -5.12 -21.56
C ASP A 110 -13.26 -6.19 -21.70
N GLU A 111 -12.55 -6.23 -22.84
CA GLU A 111 -11.48 -7.18 -23.12
C GLU A 111 -10.26 -6.98 -22.20
N HIS A 112 -9.95 -5.74 -21.84
CA HIS A 112 -8.84 -5.44 -20.93
C HIS A 112 -9.22 -5.65 -19.45
N GLU A 113 -10.47 -5.34 -19.07
CA GLU A 113 -11.02 -5.69 -17.78
C GLU A 113 -10.94 -7.20 -17.55
N GLN A 114 -11.40 -8.01 -18.52
CA GLN A 114 -11.29 -9.47 -18.47
C GLN A 114 -9.82 -9.95 -18.39
N ALA A 115 -8.89 -9.29 -19.10
CA ALA A 115 -7.47 -9.63 -19.05
C ALA A 115 -6.87 -9.34 -17.68
N ILE A 116 -7.19 -8.19 -17.07
CA ILE A 116 -6.76 -7.84 -15.70
C ILE A 116 -7.36 -8.81 -14.68
N GLY A 117 -8.65 -9.14 -14.80
CA GLY A 117 -9.30 -10.15 -13.95
C GLY A 117 -8.63 -11.52 -14.06
N TRP A 118 -8.24 -11.92 -15.30
CA TRP A 118 -7.50 -13.16 -15.53
C TRP A 118 -6.11 -13.12 -14.88
N LEU A 119 -5.35 -12.03 -15.01
CA LEU A 119 -4.07 -11.83 -14.35
C LEU A 119 -4.23 -11.94 -12.82
N ASN A 120 -5.24 -11.29 -12.25
CA ASN A 120 -5.55 -11.37 -10.83
C ASN A 120 -5.84 -12.80 -10.32
N GLN A 121 -6.34 -13.66 -11.18
CA GLN A 121 -6.63 -15.06 -10.84
C GLN A 121 -5.43 -16.01 -11.01
N HIS A 122 -4.50 -15.68 -11.91
CA HIS A 122 -3.46 -16.61 -12.37
C HIS A 122 -2.02 -16.18 -12.00
N THR A 123 -1.83 -14.99 -11.45
CA THR A 123 -0.55 -14.56 -10.88
C THR A 123 -0.39 -15.02 -9.44
N ASP A 124 0.82 -14.87 -8.89
CA ASP A 124 1.11 -15.14 -7.49
C ASP A 124 0.17 -14.35 -6.56
N GLU A 125 -0.11 -14.91 -5.38
CA GLU A 125 -1.01 -14.31 -4.40
C GLU A 125 -0.58 -12.92 -3.91
N ASN A 126 0.70 -12.60 -4.03
CA ASN A 126 1.24 -11.30 -3.64
C ASN A 126 1.10 -10.25 -4.75
N ILE A 127 0.85 -10.67 -6.00
CA ILE A 127 0.74 -9.77 -7.15
C ILE A 127 -0.73 -9.39 -7.37
N GLY A 128 -1.00 -8.09 -7.42
CA GLY A 128 -2.34 -7.56 -7.62
C GLY A 128 -2.40 -6.47 -8.67
N PHE A 129 -3.37 -6.57 -9.58
CA PHE A 129 -3.63 -5.61 -10.63
C PHE A 129 -4.92 -4.85 -10.36
N PHE A 130 -4.85 -3.53 -10.39
CA PHE A 130 -5.99 -2.64 -10.36
C PHE A 130 -6.17 -2.00 -11.73
N LEU A 131 -7.42 -1.96 -12.23
CA LEU A 131 -7.83 -1.16 -13.37
C LEU A 131 -8.81 -0.09 -12.87
N ILE A 132 -8.47 1.17 -13.12
CA ILE A 132 -9.18 2.32 -12.55
C ILE A 132 -9.53 3.30 -13.65
N GLU A 133 -10.77 3.73 -13.71
CA GLU A 133 -11.15 4.87 -14.53
C GLU A 133 -11.03 6.15 -13.72
N ILE A 134 -10.30 7.14 -14.26
CA ILE A 134 -10.31 8.50 -13.73
C ILE A 134 -11.50 9.27 -14.33
N GLU A 135 -12.39 9.70 -13.49
CA GLU A 135 -13.56 10.46 -13.85
C GLU A 135 -13.48 11.90 -13.34
N LEU A 136 -14.01 12.84 -14.09
CA LEU A 136 -14.20 14.22 -13.65
C LEU A 136 -15.68 14.56 -13.58
N TRP A 137 -16.09 15.14 -12.47
CA TRP A 137 -17.46 15.52 -12.20
C TRP A 137 -17.59 16.98 -11.79
N ARG A 138 -18.74 17.60 -12.06
CA ARG A 138 -19.05 18.97 -11.66
C ARG A 138 -20.51 19.10 -11.25
N ILE A 139 -20.79 19.93 -10.26
CA ILE A 139 -22.16 20.32 -9.84
C ILE A 139 -22.29 21.81 -10.13
N GLY A 140 -23.15 22.18 -11.10
CA GLY A 140 -23.31 23.56 -11.55
C GLY A 140 -21.97 24.15 -12.01
N ASP A 141 -21.58 25.28 -11.43
CA ASP A 141 -20.33 26.00 -11.75
C ASP A 141 -19.20 25.70 -10.76
N SER A 142 -19.25 24.59 -10.03
CA SER A 142 -18.16 24.19 -9.12
C SER A 142 -16.88 23.87 -9.88
N LEU A 143 -15.75 23.80 -9.17
CA LEU A 143 -14.52 23.22 -9.71
C LEU A 143 -14.77 21.75 -10.09
N PRO A 144 -14.05 21.23 -11.10
CA PRO A 144 -14.05 19.80 -11.39
C PRO A 144 -13.59 18.98 -10.18
N ALA A 145 -14.29 17.89 -9.90
CA ALA A 145 -13.95 16.96 -8.84
C ALA A 145 -13.51 15.63 -9.45
N PRO A 146 -12.29 15.16 -9.19
CA PRO A 146 -11.82 13.85 -9.64
C PRO A 146 -12.46 12.73 -8.84
N ARG A 147 -12.63 11.58 -9.47
CA ARG A 147 -13.07 10.34 -8.84
C ARG A 147 -12.32 9.16 -9.44
N PHE A 148 -11.74 8.34 -8.63
CA PHE A 148 -11.16 7.06 -9.01
C PHE A 148 -12.24 5.98 -8.93
N ASN A 149 -12.67 5.48 -10.09
CA ASN A 149 -13.66 4.41 -10.21
C ASN A 149 -12.91 3.09 -10.44
N VAL A 150 -12.85 2.25 -9.42
CA VAL A 150 -12.16 0.95 -9.52
C VAL A 150 -13.04 0.00 -10.31
N VAL A 151 -12.60 -0.34 -11.53
CA VAL A 151 -13.28 -1.25 -12.46
C VAL A 151 -12.93 -2.69 -12.14
N GLU A 152 -11.63 -2.99 -11.97
CA GLU A 152 -11.15 -4.31 -11.59
C GLU A 152 -10.14 -4.19 -10.45
N ARG A 153 -10.18 -5.12 -9.52
CA ARG A 153 -9.28 -5.19 -8.37
C ARG A 153 -8.87 -6.63 -8.09
N PRO A 154 -7.73 -6.85 -7.40
CA PRO A 154 -7.37 -8.17 -6.94
C PRO A 154 -8.49 -8.78 -6.12
N ASN A 155 -8.91 -9.98 -6.45
CA ASN A 155 -9.90 -10.70 -5.66
C ASN A 155 -9.23 -11.23 -4.38
N GLU A 156 -9.03 -10.36 -3.44
CA GLU A 156 -8.40 -10.61 -2.16
C GLU A 156 -9.08 -11.74 -1.39
N TRP A 157 -10.41 -11.82 -1.44
CA TRP A 157 -11.15 -12.87 -0.77
C TRP A 157 -10.91 -14.25 -1.42
N ALA A 158 -10.99 -14.35 -2.75
CA ALA A 158 -10.72 -15.60 -3.46
C ALA A 158 -9.24 -16.01 -3.37
N LYS A 159 -8.30 -15.05 -3.44
CA LYS A 159 -6.87 -15.30 -3.21
C LYS A 159 -6.62 -15.75 -1.76
N THR A 160 -7.23 -15.10 -0.78
CA THR A 160 -7.11 -15.48 0.64
C THR A 160 -7.69 -16.86 0.92
N VAL A 161 -8.82 -17.22 0.33
CA VAL A 161 -9.42 -18.55 0.46
C VAL A 161 -8.52 -19.61 -0.19
N LYS A 162 -8.07 -19.38 -1.44
CA LYS A 162 -7.17 -20.28 -2.16
C LYS A 162 -5.81 -20.42 -1.45
N ALA A 163 -5.25 -19.30 -0.97
CA ALA A 163 -4.04 -19.31 -0.17
C ALA A 163 -4.25 -20.04 1.18
N ALA A 164 -5.40 -19.86 1.85
CA ALA A 164 -5.71 -20.54 3.09
C ALA A 164 -5.81 -22.06 2.92
N GLU A 165 -6.32 -22.54 1.78
CA GLU A 165 -6.36 -23.98 1.46
C GLU A 165 -4.96 -24.57 1.21
N THR A 166 -4.03 -23.79 0.67
CA THR A 166 -2.65 -24.21 0.33
C THR A 166 -1.63 -23.84 1.40
N LEU A 167 -1.99 -23.00 2.38
CA LEU A 167 -1.09 -22.58 3.45
C LEU A 167 -0.57 -23.77 4.27
N THR A 168 0.73 -23.79 4.52
CA THR A 168 1.31 -24.70 5.50
C THR A 168 0.73 -24.45 6.90
N PRO A 169 0.79 -25.45 7.82
CA PRO A 169 0.31 -25.26 9.19
C PRO A 169 0.90 -24.01 9.88
N LEU A 170 2.18 -23.71 9.62
CA LEU A 170 2.84 -22.50 10.14
C LEU A 170 2.22 -21.22 9.61
N ARG A 171 1.99 -21.12 8.31
CA ARG A 171 1.37 -19.95 7.69
C ARG A 171 -0.07 -19.73 8.12
N LYS A 172 -0.84 -20.83 8.30
CA LYS A 172 -2.20 -20.75 8.88
C LYS A 172 -2.16 -20.20 10.30
N PHE A 173 -1.20 -20.67 11.11
CA PHE A 173 -0.99 -20.14 12.46
C PHE A 173 -0.66 -18.65 12.42
N GLN A 174 0.26 -18.21 11.58
CA GLN A 174 0.66 -16.81 11.43
C GLN A 174 -0.52 -15.91 11.04
N LEU A 175 -1.28 -16.30 10.02
CA LEU A 175 -2.47 -15.57 9.61
C LEU A 175 -3.50 -15.43 10.74
N ASN A 176 -3.83 -16.53 11.40
CA ASN A 176 -4.78 -16.55 12.51
C ASN A 176 -4.29 -15.71 13.71
N PHE A 177 -2.98 -15.75 13.99
CA PHE A 177 -2.37 -14.95 15.04
C PHE A 177 -2.55 -13.45 14.77
N TRP A 178 -2.26 -12.98 13.55
CA TRP A 178 -2.41 -11.56 13.21
C TRP A 178 -3.86 -11.11 13.12
N GLN A 179 -4.78 -11.99 12.71
CA GLN A 179 -6.22 -11.70 12.78
C GLN A 179 -6.66 -11.46 14.23
N GLN A 180 -6.31 -12.37 15.14
CA GLN A 180 -6.63 -12.21 16.57
C GLN A 180 -5.95 -11.00 17.19
N PHE A 181 -4.72 -10.68 16.77
CA PHE A 181 -4.04 -9.46 17.19
C PHE A 181 -4.82 -8.22 16.75
N CYS A 182 -5.27 -8.16 15.49
CA CYS A 182 -6.08 -7.06 14.99
C CYS A 182 -7.39 -6.91 15.76
N ASP A 183 -8.11 -8.00 15.96
CA ASP A 183 -9.37 -7.98 16.70
C ASP A 183 -9.19 -7.46 18.13
N TYR A 184 -8.10 -7.85 18.79
CA TYR A 184 -7.79 -7.42 20.16
C TYR A 184 -7.26 -5.97 20.24
N ALA A 185 -6.28 -5.63 19.39
CA ALA A 185 -5.57 -4.36 19.47
C ALA A 185 -6.40 -3.18 18.95
N PHE A 186 -7.28 -3.43 17.96
CA PHE A 186 -8.10 -2.40 17.31
C PHE A 186 -9.56 -2.43 17.75
N ASP A 187 -9.87 -3.00 18.92
CA ASP A 187 -11.17 -2.79 19.54
C ASP A 187 -11.45 -1.29 19.68
N LYS A 188 -12.70 -0.88 19.35
CA LYS A 188 -13.13 0.53 19.19
C LYS A 188 -12.79 1.44 20.36
N ASP A 189 -12.64 0.89 21.57
CA ASP A 189 -12.35 1.65 22.80
C ASP A 189 -10.88 1.61 23.21
N SER A 190 -10.01 0.94 22.47
CA SER A 190 -8.59 0.85 22.82
C SER A 190 -7.86 2.18 22.52
N LYS A 191 -6.89 2.54 23.37
CA LYS A 191 -6.00 3.67 23.08
C LYS A 191 -5.18 3.41 21.81
N PHE A 192 -4.92 2.15 21.50
CA PHE A 192 -4.15 1.70 20.36
C PHE A 192 -4.88 2.01 19.04
N SER A 193 -6.19 1.73 18.98
CA SER A 193 -7.03 2.03 17.79
C SER A 193 -7.17 3.53 17.50
N LYS A 194 -6.86 4.40 18.48
CA LYS A 194 -6.84 5.86 18.27
C LYS A 194 -5.52 6.37 17.71
N SER A 195 -4.44 5.59 17.86
CA SER A 195 -3.09 5.97 17.42
C SER A 195 -2.67 5.30 16.13
N PHE A 196 -3.23 4.14 15.82
CA PHE A 196 -2.88 3.33 14.66
C PHE A 196 -4.12 2.85 13.92
N SER A 197 -3.97 2.62 12.62
CA SER A 197 -4.98 1.98 11.79
C SER A 197 -4.69 0.49 11.63
N CYS A 198 -5.74 -0.34 11.72
CA CYS A 198 -5.60 -1.77 11.47
C CYS A 198 -5.26 -2.01 9.99
N ARG A 199 -4.30 -2.86 9.76
CA ARG A 199 -3.95 -3.40 8.44
C ARG A 199 -4.47 -4.81 8.31
N LYS A 200 -4.66 -5.28 7.09
CA LYS A 200 -5.01 -6.67 6.82
C LYS A 200 -3.95 -7.61 7.38
N ALA A 201 -4.38 -8.70 8.00
CA ALA A 201 -3.49 -9.76 8.46
C ALA A 201 -3.02 -10.63 7.28
N PHE A 202 -1.72 -10.94 7.26
CA PHE A 202 -1.10 -11.82 6.27
C PHE A 202 -0.45 -13.02 6.95
N ALA A 203 -0.21 -14.08 6.17
CA ALA A 203 0.45 -15.31 6.62
C ALA A 203 1.99 -15.12 6.70
N THR A 204 2.44 -14.11 7.45
CA THR A 204 3.85 -13.73 7.63
C THR A 204 4.25 -13.83 9.09
N ASN A 205 5.54 -13.84 9.36
CA ASN A 205 6.06 -13.81 10.73
C ASN A 205 6.18 -12.39 11.30
N TRP A 206 5.74 -11.36 10.58
CA TRP A 206 5.78 -9.96 10.97
C TRP A 206 4.48 -9.23 10.63
N TYR A 207 4.23 -8.12 11.33
CA TYR A 207 3.09 -7.21 11.10
C TYR A 207 3.55 -5.79 11.44
N ASN A 208 3.39 -4.87 10.50
CA ASN A 208 3.87 -3.50 10.64
C ASN A 208 2.71 -2.50 10.67
N LEU A 209 2.89 -1.42 11.44
CA LEU A 209 1.96 -0.28 11.49
C LEU A 209 2.72 1.00 11.15
N SER A 210 2.07 1.88 10.39
CA SER A 210 2.63 3.19 10.06
C SER A 210 2.71 4.08 11.30
N THR A 211 3.83 4.80 11.44
CA THR A 211 4.01 5.84 12.47
C THR A 211 3.67 7.23 11.93
N GLY A 212 3.34 7.36 10.63
CA GLY A 212 3.23 8.66 9.96
C GLY A 212 4.58 9.30 9.63
N VAL A 213 5.69 8.65 9.96
CA VAL A 213 7.05 9.07 9.59
C VAL A 213 7.57 8.14 8.50
N SER A 214 7.95 8.70 7.36
CA SER A 214 8.56 7.94 6.28
C SER A 214 9.80 7.20 6.80
N SER A 215 9.95 5.95 6.42
CA SER A 215 11.02 5.05 6.86
C SER A 215 11.00 4.56 8.32
N VAL A 216 9.99 4.87 9.13
CA VAL A 216 9.85 4.36 10.51
C VAL A 216 8.52 3.66 10.67
N VAL A 217 8.53 2.40 11.05
CA VAL A 217 7.31 1.62 11.32
C VAL A 217 7.35 0.97 12.70
N VAL A 218 6.19 0.76 13.29
CA VAL A 218 6.07 -0.15 14.43
C VAL A 218 6.05 -1.57 13.88
N GLU A 219 7.03 -2.36 14.22
CA GLU A 219 7.17 -3.75 13.79
C GLU A 219 6.78 -4.70 14.92
N PHE A 220 5.92 -5.66 14.61
CA PHE A 220 5.63 -6.81 15.46
C PHE A 220 6.14 -8.06 14.75
N THR A 221 6.82 -8.95 15.47
CA THR A 221 7.25 -10.24 14.88
C THR A 221 6.90 -11.40 15.81
N ILE A 222 6.70 -12.56 15.18
CA ILE A 222 6.53 -13.84 15.91
C ILE A 222 7.57 -14.84 15.39
N ASN A 223 8.21 -15.53 16.31
CA ASN A 223 9.12 -16.62 16.00
C ASN A 223 8.62 -17.88 16.71
N THR A 224 7.94 -18.74 15.95
CA THR A 224 7.31 -19.96 16.49
C THR A 224 8.32 -21.01 16.93
N SER A 225 9.47 -21.11 16.27
CA SER A 225 10.53 -22.08 16.65
C SER A 225 11.29 -21.67 17.92
N ARG A 226 11.31 -20.37 18.24
CA ARG A 226 11.95 -19.84 19.46
C ARG A 226 10.93 -19.42 20.53
N HIS A 227 9.64 -19.64 20.29
CA HIS A 227 8.54 -19.21 21.18
C HIS A 227 8.67 -17.73 21.63
N ARG A 228 8.95 -16.85 20.67
CA ARG A 228 9.18 -15.42 20.93
C ARG A 228 8.25 -14.54 20.13
N ALA A 229 7.79 -13.45 20.76
CA ALA A 229 7.18 -12.32 20.07
C ALA A 229 8.00 -11.07 20.36
N THR A 230 8.12 -10.19 19.36
CA THR A 230 8.78 -8.89 19.53
C THR A 230 7.84 -7.76 19.11
N ALA A 231 8.01 -6.61 19.73
CA ALA A 231 7.37 -5.38 19.34
C ALA A 231 8.41 -4.25 19.41
N GLY A 232 8.44 -3.38 18.40
CA GLY A 232 9.43 -2.31 18.41
C GLY A 232 9.31 -1.38 17.22
N LEU A 233 10.39 -0.65 16.94
CA LEU A 233 10.50 0.20 15.77
C LEU A 233 11.52 -0.38 14.80
N TYR A 234 11.14 -0.40 13.54
CA TYR A 234 12.03 -0.65 12.42
C TYR A 234 12.26 0.68 11.68
N VAL A 235 13.50 1.06 11.50
CA VAL A 235 13.93 2.26 10.80
C VAL A 235 14.60 1.83 9.51
N ALA A 236 13.91 1.99 8.37
CA ALA A 236 14.44 1.75 7.04
C ALA A 236 15.08 3.03 6.50
N LYS A 237 16.17 2.94 5.74
CA LYS A 237 16.80 4.09 5.04
C LYS A 237 17.03 5.35 5.91
N GLY A 238 18.24 5.52 6.35
CA GLY A 238 18.66 6.75 7.05
C GLY A 238 18.80 6.56 8.56
N LYS A 239 20.04 6.46 9.01
CA LYS A 239 20.41 6.19 10.40
C LYS A 239 20.14 7.34 11.35
N ASP A 240 19.67 8.49 10.87
CA ASP A 240 19.50 9.68 11.72
C ASP A 240 18.43 9.48 12.79
N TRP A 241 17.27 8.92 12.42
CA TRP A 241 16.24 8.56 13.38
C TRP A 241 16.70 7.49 14.36
N TYR A 242 17.39 6.45 13.89
CA TYR A 242 17.91 5.41 14.75
C TYR A 242 18.93 5.97 15.75
N ARG A 243 19.84 6.84 15.32
CA ARG A 243 20.85 7.47 16.17
C ARG A 243 20.22 8.37 17.22
N GLN A 244 19.28 9.23 16.82
CA GLN A 244 18.55 10.09 17.75
C GLN A 244 17.81 9.31 18.84
N LEU A 245 17.18 8.19 18.46
CA LEU A 245 16.51 7.31 19.41
C LEU A 245 17.53 6.59 20.30
N LYS A 246 18.65 6.14 19.75
CA LYS A 246 19.73 5.47 20.49
C LYS A 246 20.39 6.40 21.49
N ASP A 247 20.61 7.66 21.15
CA ASP A 247 21.17 8.70 22.06
C ASP A 247 20.24 8.96 23.25
N ASN A 248 18.94 8.66 23.14
CA ASN A 248 17.95 8.79 24.20
C ASN A 248 17.56 7.44 24.84
N GLN A 249 18.35 6.39 24.64
CA GLN A 249 18.06 5.02 25.10
C GLN A 249 17.62 4.95 26.57
N ASP A 250 18.40 5.52 27.47
CA ASP A 250 18.15 5.44 28.92
C ASP A 250 16.79 6.04 29.30
N THR A 251 16.41 7.14 28.65
CA THR A 251 15.12 7.80 28.87
C THR A 251 13.98 6.92 28.35
N ILE A 252 14.13 6.37 27.13
CA ILE A 252 13.12 5.53 26.50
C ILE A 252 12.91 4.23 27.31
N GLU A 253 13.97 3.56 27.71
CA GLU A 253 13.89 2.33 28.51
C GLU A 253 13.27 2.59 29.89
N LYS A 254 13.57 3.73 30.48
CA LYS A 254 12.95 4.15 31.74
C LYS A 254 11.45 4.41 31.62
N GLU A 255 11.02 5.07 30.54
CA GLU A 255 9.60 5.35 30.30
C GLU A 255 8.82 4.07 29.96
N LEU A 256 9.42 3.15 29.21
CA LEU A 256 8.84 1.86 28.86
C LEU A 256 8.86 0.86 30.03
N GLY A 257 9.74 1.08 30.99
CA GLY A 257 9.93 0.16 32.12
C GLY A 257 10.53 -1.19 31.70
N ALA A 258 11.24 -1.22 30.57
CA ALA A 258 11.81 -2.44 30.00
C ALA A 258 13.08 -2.14 29.20
N SER A 259 14.01 -3.09 29.16
CA SER A 259 15.21 -3.00 28.33
C SER A 259 14.88 -3.25 26.86
N ILE A 260 15.51 -2.51 25.99
CA ILE A 260 15.34 -2.59 24.52
C ILE A 260 16.57 -3.28 23.92
N GLU A 261 16.33 -4.20 23.01
CA GLU A 261 17.38 -4.78 22.15
C GLU A 261 17.59 -3.85 20.95
N TRP A 262 18.79 -3.27 20.86
CA TRP A 262 19.17 -2.34 19.79
C TRP A 262 20.05 -3.06 18.76
N SER A 263 19.62 -3.04 17.50
CA SER A 263 20.35 -3.64 16.38
C SER A 263 20.51 -2.62 15.27
N GLU A 264 21.76 -2.42 14.81
CA GLU A 264 22.11 -1.52 13.72
C GLU A 264 22.65 -2.35 12.55
N GLY A 265 21.91 -2.37 11.43
CA GLY A 265 22.33 -2.93 10.16
C GLY A 265 23.12 -1.91 9.30
N GLU A 266 23.54 -2.30 8.11
CA GLU A 266 24.22 -1.37 7.18
C GLU A 266 23.33 -0.21 6.73
N LYS A 267 22.04 -0.47 6.50
CA LYS A 267 21.06 0.48 5.95
C LYS A 267 19.86 0.72 6.84
N ASP A 268 19.67 -0.07 7.87
CA ASP A 268 18.51 -0.06 8.75
C ASP A 268 18.88 -0.13 10.24
N GLY A 269 17.90 0.04 11.11
CA GLY A 269 18.05 -0.12 12.55
C GLY A 269 16.77 -0.66 13.17
N ARG A 270 16.91 -1.42 14.25
CA ARG A 270 15.78 -1.95 15.02
C ARG A 270 15.94 -1.69 16.51
N MET A 271 14.81 -1.47 17.14
CA MET A 271 14.67 -1.31 18.58
C MET A 271 13.54 -2.24 19.03
N LEU A 272 13.85 -3.35 19.67
CA LEU A 272 12.91 -4.42 19.92
C LEU A 272 12.74 -4.70 21.41
N LEU A 273 11.50 -4.78 21.84
CA LEU A 273 11.08 -5.42 23.07
C LEU A 273 10.78 -6.88 22.77
N THR A 274 11.50 -7.78 23.40
CA THR A 274 11.32 -9.22 23.22
C THR A 274 10.57 -9.82 24.42
N LYS A 275 9.54 -10.61 24.14
CA LYS A 275 8.82 -11.40 25.13
C LYS A 275 8.85 -12.87 24.75
N GLU A 276 9.26 -13.72 25.68
CA GLU A 276 9.11 -15.17 25.53
C GLU A 276 7.63 -15.53 25.71
N LEU A 277 7.11 -16.31 24.78
CA LEU A 277 5.77 -16.86 24.83
C LEU A 277 5.86 -18.12 25.69
N GLY A 278 5.17 -18.15 26.83
CA GLY A 278 5.08 -19.35 27.67
C GLY A 278 4.52 -20.53 26.87
N CYS A 279 5.01 -21.74 27.15
CA CYS A 279 4.51 -23.00 26.58
C CYS A 279 3.07 -23.24 26.96
#